data_d8e00a8cabb7a302d495052db86353b9
#
_entry.id   d8e00a8cabb7a302d495052db86353b9
#
_cell.length_a   1.000
_cell.length_b   1.000
_cell.length_c   1.000
_cell.angle_alpha   90.00
_cell.angle_beta   90.00
_cell.angle_gamma   90.00
#
_symmetry.space_group_name_H-M   'P 1'
#
loop_
_entity.id
_entity.type
_entity.pdbx_description
1 polymer ?
#
loop_
_entity_poly.entity_id
_entity_poly.type
_entity_poly.pdbx_seq_one_letter_code
_entity_poly.pdbx_strand_id
1 'polypeptide(L)'
;MKLRLIYPRWPKLDRKTEFHLPPHGPVVFAAALPADIEVEFIDENVEQVPFDPDVDAVGISMMLTVQVKRGWQIADQYRAMGIPVICGGIATMLHAEECTRHADAVYLGEAEGRMETLFADLRAGKLQKVYNYLSDQPPIEMVGTARREILKRENYNYRGVQMVDLVHASRGCRYNCYPCCVAYLGGRKFRPRPIDRSIAEMAAIDNNRMFIVDNSLAQDTQWEKDLFREMIPLKKKWCSHPIEDDPQVLDLAAQAGAWYVYQAVFDTSDYIKERIKRYHDHGIGVEGTILLGLDDHTEDDIKRLIDFLLEIELDLAEFTVLTPFPHTRAYEDLQREKRILSSNWDDYSADKVVFQPKHMPPQRLQELLDYAWATFYQDEPQEIKMFKLFQQVVRKEKADRSHRPRDRALAGRAFGRTVKA
;
A
#
# COMPACT_ATOMS: atom_id res chain seq x y z
N MET A 1 -11.39 -24.88 12.41
CA MET A 1 -10.21 -24.29 13.09
C MET A 1 -10.34 -22.77 13.01
N LYS A 2 -10.13 -22.07 14.13
CA LYS A 2 -10.22 -20.60 14.22
C LYS A 2 -8.83 -19.97 14.16
N LEU A 3 -8.58 -19.14 13.13
CA LEU A 3 -7.36 -18.38 12.93
C LEU A 3 -7.61 -16.91 13.29
N ARG A 4 -6.87 -16.35 14.24
CA ARG A 4 -6.83 -14.91 14.45
C ARG A 4 -5.75 -14.31 13.55
N LEU A 5 -6.18 -13.57 12.53
CA LEU A 5 -5.28 -12.88 11.61
C LEU A 5 -5.09 -11.44 12.08
N ILE A 6 -3.87 -11.10 12.47
CA ILE A 6 -3.56 -9.78 13.05
C ILE A 6 -2.71 -8.97 12.07
N TYR A 7 -3.12 -7.72 11.86
CA TYR A 7 -2.36 -6.71 11.15
C TYR A 7 -1.82 -5.71 12.18
N PRO A 8 -0.52 -5.76 12.54
CA PRO A 8 0.05 -4.94 13.59
C PRO A 8 -0.01 -3.46 13.24
N ARG A 9 -0.14 -2.62 14.25
CA ARG A 9 -0.07 -1.17 14.07
C ARG A 9 1.31 -0.73 13.60
N TRP A 10 1.32 0.37 12.85
CA TRP A 10 2.54 1.13 12.56
C TRP A 10 2.47 2.50 13.21
N PRO A 11 3.62 3.16 13.45
CA PRO A 11 3.63 4.53 13.97
C PRO A 11 2.87 5.46 13.01
N LYS A 12 1.97 6.27 13.54
CA LYS A 12 1.34 7.34 12.78
C LYS A 12 2.40 8.39 12.48
N LEU A 13 2.51 8.79 11.23
CA LEU A 13 3.33 9.93 10.85
C LEU A 13 2.55 11.20 11.16
N ASP A 14 3.17 12.15 11.85
CA ASP A 14 2.51 13.41 12.29
C ASP A 14 1.93 14.23 11.13
N ARG A 15 2.39 13.96 9.92
CA ARG A 15 2.02 14.68 8.68
C ARG A 15 0.93 13.99 7.86
N LYS A 16 0.48 12.80 8.25
CA LYS A 16 -0.53 12.04 7.50
C LYS A 16 -1.93 12.22 8.08
N THR A 17 -2.91 12.15 7.18
CA THR A 17 -4.33 12.21 7.54
C THR A 17 -4.74 11.09 8.51
N GLU A 18 -5.68 11.39 9.40
CA GLU A 18 -6.15 10.50 10.48
C GLU A 18 -7.07 9.36 9.99
N PHE A 19 -6.96 8.87 8.77
CA PHE A 19 -7.75 7.72 8.35
C PHE A 19 -6.85 6.55 7.93
N HIS A 20 -7.37 5.33 8.12
CA HIS A 20 -6.73 4.11 7.66
C HIS A 20 -7.47 3.55 6.46
N LEU A 21 -6.72 3.11 5.46
CA LEU A 21 -7.25 2.32 4.37
C LEU A 21 -7.44 0.88 4.84
N PRO A 22 -8.50 0.17 4.39
CA PRO A 22 -8.66 -1.24 4.72
C PRO A 22 -7.49 -2.04 4.14
N PRO A 23 -6.76 -2.84 4.94
CA PRO A 23 -5.57 -3.53 4.47
C PRO A 23 -5.93 -4.61 3.45
N HIS A 24 -5.28 -4.57 2.27
CA HIS A 24 -5.58 -5.49 1.16
C HIS A 24 -4.95 -6.88 1.34
N GLY A 25 -3.72 -6.95 1.84
CA GLY A 25 -3.00 -8.22 2.03
C GLY A 25 -3.78 -9.26 2.85
N PRO A 26 -4.31 -8.93 4.03
CA PRO A 26 -5.10 -9.84 4.87
C PRO A 26 -6.35 -10.40 4.17
N VAL A 27 -7.09 -9.58 3.42
CA VAL A 27 -8.32 -10.05 2.75
C VAL A 27 -8.03 -10.96 1.55
N VAL A 28 -6.91 -10.72 0.87
CA VAL A 28 -6.43 -11.62 -0.20
C VAL A 28 -5.89 -12.92 0.39
N PHE A 29 -5.11 -12.84 1.47
CA PHE A 29 -4.63 -14.03 2.18
C PHE A 29 -5.80 -14.89 2.68
N ALA A 30 -6.83 -14.29 3.27
CA ALA A 30 -8.01 -15.00 3.72
C ALA A 30 -8.73 -15.77 2.59
N ALA A 31 -8.68 -15.26 1.36
CA ALA A 31 -9.23 -15.93 0.19
C ALA A 31 -8.43 -17.21 -0.25
N ALA A 32 -7.16 -17.29 0.16
CA ALA A 32 -6.30 -18.43 -0.13
C ALA A 32 -6.37 -19.54 0.94
N LEU A 33 -7.09 -19.32 2.04
CA LEU A 33 -7.20 -20.28 3.14
C LEU A 33 -8.13 -21.44 2.79
N PRO A 34 -7.89 -22.65 3.38
CA PRO A 34 -8.85 -23.74 3.35
C PRO A 34 -10.23 -23.31 3.85
N ALA A 35 -11.28 -23.89 3.26
CA ALA A 35 -12.67 -23.49 3.53
C ALA A 35 -13.12 -23.73 4.99
N ASP A 36 -12.48 -24.64 5.71
CA ASP A 36 -12.76 -24.97 7.11
C ASP A 36 -12.01 -24.08 8.12
N ILE A 37 -11.28 -23.06 7.64
CA ILE A 37 -10.61 -22.09 8.49
C ILE A 37 -11.52 -20.88 8.69
N GLU A 38 -11.99 -20.70 9.91
CA GLU A 38 -12.68 -19.49 10.36
C GLU A 38 -11.64 -18.39 10.64
N VAL A 39 -11.83 -17.19 10.09
CA VAL A 39 -10.91 -16.06 10.25
C VAL A 39 -11.53 -15.00 11.12
N GLU A 40 -10.88 -14.72 12.24
CA GLU A 40 -11.10 -13.52 13.05
C GLU A 40 -10.01 -12.51 12.70
N PHE A 41 -10.37 -11.41 12.02
CA PHE A 41 -9.40 -10.39 11.61
C PHE A 41 -9.35 -9.22 12.59
N ILE A 42 -8.13 -8.84 12.99
CA ILE A 42 -7.84 -7.71 13.88
C ILE A 42 -6.85 -6.77 13.20
N ASP A 43 -7.28 -5.55 12.94
CA ASP A 43 -6.38 -4.46 12.54
C ASP A 43 -6.05 -3.58 13.75
N GLU A 44 -4.83 -3.70 14.27
CA GLU A 44 -4.41 -2.95 15.47
C GLU A 44 -4.32 -1.44 15.25
N ASN A 45 -4.42 -0.96 14.01
CA ASN A 45 -4.49 0.49 13.74
C ASN A 45 -5.86 1.10 14.11
N VAL A 46 -6.91 0.29 14.14
CA VAL A 46 -8.29 0.72 14.36
C VAL A 46 -8.99 0.02 15.52
N GLU A 47 -8.41 -1.04 16.08
CA GLU A 47 -8.94 -1.76 17.25
C GLU A 47 -7.81 -2.36 18.12
N GLN A 48 -8.14 -2.86 19.30
CA GLN A 48 -7.15 -3.48 20.19
C GLN A 48 -6.98 -4.96 19.88
N VAL A 49 -5.75 -5.46 19.97
CA VAL A 49 -5.46 -6.89 19.91
C VAL A 49 -5.96 -7.58 21.19
N PRO A 50 -6.88 -8.55 21.09
CA PRO A 50 -7.29 -9.33 22.24
C PRO A 50 -6.23 -10.40 22.54
N PHE A 51 -5.62 -10.36 23.73
CA PHE A 51 -4.67 -11.37 24.17
C PHE A 51 -5.40 -12.42 25.03
N ASP A 52 -6.11 -13.32 24.35
CA ASP A 52 -6.85 -14.44 24.96
C ASP A 52 -6.57 -15.74 24.18
N PRO A 53 -6.79 -16.93 24.78
CA PRO A 53 -6.51 -18.22 24.16
C PRO A 53 -7.66 -18.76 23.29
N ASP A 54 -8.67 -17.96 22.95
CA ASP A 54 -9.88 -18.42 22.24
C ASP A 54 -9.68 -18.58 20.73
N VAL A 55 -8.52 -19.07 20.32
CA VAL A 55 -8.16 -19.34 18.93
C VAL A 55 -7.20 -20.53 18.82
N ASP A 56 -7.22 -21.23 17.70
CA ASP A 56 -6.34 -22.39 17.47
C ASP A 56 -4.96 -21.96 16.97
N ALA A 57 -4.85 -20.83 16.32
CA ALA A 57 -3.59 -20.26 15.83
C ALA A 57 -3.70 -18.75 15.59
N VAL A 58 -2.55 -18.11 15.54
CA VAL A 58 -2.43 -16.68 15.18
C VAL A 58 -1.59 -16.51 13.93
N GLY A 59 -2.12 -15.80 12.94
CA GLY A 59 -1.40 -15.31 11.77
C GLY A 59 -1.06 -13.83 11.94
N ILE A 60 0.19 -13.44 11.74
CA ILE A 60 0.60 -12.03 11.79
C ILE A 60 0.99 -11.58 10.40
N SER A 61 0.21 -10.67 9.82
CA SER A 61 0.42 -10.11 8.48
C SER A 61 1.08 -8.75 8.57
N MET A 62 2.38 -8.67 8.27
CA MET A 62 3.16 -7.43 8.33
C MET A 62 3.47 -6.92 6.93
N MET A 63 3.09 -5.68 6.62
CA MET A 63 3.35 -5.05 5.33
C MET A 63 4.60 -4.15 5.37
N LEU A 64 4.75 -3.36 6.42
CA LEU A 64 5.78 -2.36 6.56
C LEU A 64 6.87 -2.80 7.55
N THR A 65 8.14 -2.48 7.25
CA THR A 65 9.27 -2.74 8.16
C THR A 65 9.04 -2.19 9.57
N VAL A 66 8.43 -1.03 9.70
CA VAL A 66 8.09 -0.43 11.02
C VAL A 66 7.06 -1.23 11.83
N GLN A 67 6.41 -2.24 11.26
CA GLN A 67 5.49 -3.12 11.98
C GLN A 67 6.21 -4.31 12.64
N VAL A 68 7.45 -4.65 12.21
CA VAL A 68 8.06 -5.94 12.57
C VAL A 68 8.24 -6.10 14.08
N LYS A 69 8.73 -5.08 14.79
CA LYS A 69 8.91 -5.17 16.24
C LYS A 69 7.58 -5.36 16.97
N ARG A 70 6.54 -4.64 16.53
CA ARG A 70 5.21 -4.81 17.11
C ARG A 70 4.66 -6.21 16.80
N GLY A 71 4.85 -6.68 15.58
CA GLY A 71 4.50 -8.06 15.20
C GLY A 71 5.19 -9.10 16.06
N TRP A 72 6.49 -8.94 16.33
CA TRP A 72 7.24 -9.85 17.22
C TRP A 72 6.72 -9.83 18.66
N GLN A 73 6.43 -8.66 19.22
CA GLN A 73 5.83 -8.54 20.55
C GLN A 73 4.49 -9.28 20.65
N ILE A 74 3.63 -9.15 19.62
CA ILE A 74 2.37 -9.87 19.56
C ILE A 74 2.63 -11.38 19.47
N ALA A 75 3.56 -11.80 18.62
CA ALA A 75 3.94 -13.19 18.44
C ALA A 75 4.41 -13.83 19.76
N ASP A 76 5.33 -13.16 20.45
CA ASP A 76 5.90 -13.65 21.71
C ASP A 76 4.81 -13.81 22.80
N GLN A 77 3.83 -12.88 22.87
CA GLN A 77 2.74 -12.97 23.84
C GLN A 77 1.83 -14.19 23.56
N TYR A 78 1.43 -14.43 22.31
CA TYR A 78 0.61 -15.61 21.99
C TYR A 78 1.37 -16.92 22.17
N ARG A 79 2.64 -16.97 21.81
CA ARG A 79 3.50 -18.13 22.04
C ARG A 79 3.67 -18.43 23.53
N ALA A 80 3.76 -17.41 24.38
CA ALA A 80 3.80 -17.58 25.82
C ALA A 80 2.49 -18.18 26.39
N MET A 81 1.37 -18.03 25.68
CA MET A 81 0.09 -18.70 25.99
C MET A 81 -0.03 -20.10 25.38
N GLY A 82 1.00 -20.58 24.67
CA GLY A 82 1.00 -21.89 24.01
C GLY A 82 0.23 -21.91 22.67
N ILE A 83 -0.09 -20.76 22.11
CA ILE A 83 -0.81 -20.65 20.84
C ILE A 83 0.21 -20.55 19.70
N PRO A 84 0.12 -21.43 18.66
CA PRO A 84 1.01 -21.37 17.51
C PRO A 84 0.90 -20.05 16.74
N VAL A 85 2.04 -19.47 16.37
CA VAL A 85 2.10 -18.21 15.62
C VAL A 85 2.80 -18.39 14.28
N ILE A 86 2.16 -17.86 13.22
CA ILE A 86 2.68 -17.87 11.85
C ILE A 86 2.85 -16.42 11.41
N CYS A 87 4.05 -16.00 11.05
CA CYS A 87 4.32 -14.69 10.47
C CYS A 87 4.33 -14.73 8.95
N GLY A 88 3.70 -13.75 8.31
CA GLY A 88 3.66 -13.57 6.86
C GLY A 88 3.55 -12.10 6.45
N GLY A 89 3.45 -11.86 5.15
CA GLY A 89 3.37 -10.53 4.56
C GLY A 89 4.73 -9.97 4.14
N ILE A 90 4.73 -8.82 3.50
CA ILE A 90 5.90 -8.22 2.84
C ILE A 90 7.06 -8.00 3.81
N ALA A 91 6.79 -7.41 4.98
CA ALA A 91 7.84 -7.16 5.95
C ALA A 91 8.44 -8.46 6.52
N THR A 92 7.64 -9.52 6.66
CA THR A 92 8.17 -10.84 7.03
C THR A 92 9.15 -11.37 5.99
N MET A 93 8.88 -11.17 4.70
CA MET A 93 9.79 -11.59 3.63
C MET A 93 11.13 -10.83 3.70
N LEU A 94 11.09 -9.55 4.06
CA LEU A 94 12.30 -8.73 4.21
C LEU A 94 13.09 -9.04 5.51
N HIS A 95 12.42 -9.56 6.55
CA HIS A 95 12.97 -9.83 7.89
C HIS A 95 12.83 -11.29 8.30
N ALA A 96 12.92 -12.22 7.35
CA ALA A 96 12.60 -13.64 7.56
C ALA A 96 13.39 -14.27 8.69
N GLU A 97 14.70 -14.04 8.73
CA GLU A 97 15.57 -14.62 9.76
C GLU A 97 15.19 -14.17 11.17
N GLU A 98 14.95 -12.85 11.34
CA GLU A 98 14.55 -12.28 12.62
C GLU A 98 13.18 -12.80 13.06
N CYS A 99 12.20 -12.88 12.13
CA CYS A 99 10.87 -13.42 12.39
C CYS A 99 10.92 -14.87 12.89
N THR A 100 11.89 -15.69 12.47
CA THR A 100 12.01 -17.07 12.96
C THR A 100 12.27 -17.18 14.47
N ARG A 101 12.77 -16.14 15.11
CA ARG A 101 13.01 -16.11 16.56
C ARG A 101 11.72 -15.90 17.35
N HIS A 102 10.74 -15.26 16.75
CA HIS A 102 9.50 -14.82 17.39
C HIS A 102 8.27 -15.67 17.00
N ALA A 103 8.27 -16.35 15.85
CA ALA A 103 7.14 -17.14 15.38
C ALA A 103 7.47 -18.65 15.36
N ASP A 104 6.44 -19.50 15.39
CA ASP A 104 6.60 -20.95 15.24
C ASP A 104 6.82 -21.33 13.80
N ALA A 105 6.22 -20.57 12.86
CA ALA A 105 6.46 -20.67 11.44
C ALA A 105 6.56 -19.29 10.77
N VAL A 106 7.37 -19.20 9.73
CA VAL A 106 7.51 -18.02 8.87
C VAL A 106 7.13 -18.41 7.45
N TYR A 107 6.19 -17.68 6.86
CA TYR A 107 5.71 -17.90 5.51
C TYR A 107 6.21 -16.81 4.56
N LEU A 108 6.89 -17.22 3.49
CA LEU A 108 7.51 -16.34 2.49
C LEU A 108 6.94 -16.65 1.10
N GLY A 109 6.38 -15.67 0.44
CA GLY A 109 5.79 -15.79 -0.89
C GLY A 109 4.28 -15.63 -0.92
N GLU A 110 3.68 -16.01 -2.04
CA GLU A 110 2.23 -15.93 -2.27
C GLU A 110 1.53 -17.17 -1.71
N ALA A 111 0.35 -17.00 -1.13
CA ALA A 111 -0.36 -18.01 -0.34
C ALA A 111 -1.17 -19.01 -1.19
N GLU A 112 -1.55 -18.63 -2.41
CA GLU A 112 -2.47 -19.38 -3.24
C GLU A 112 -1.95 -20.80 -3.55
N GLY A 113 -2.82 -21.79 -3.31
CA GLY A 113 -2.53 -23.22 -3.54
C GLY A 113 -1.56 -23.87 -2.54
N ARG A 114 -1.18 -23.17 -1.45
CA ARG A 114 -0.16 -23.66 -0.51
C ARG A 114 -0.63 -23.77 0.92
N MET A 115 -1.75 -23.14 1.23
CA MET A 115 -2.24 -23.07 2.61
C MET A 115 -2.71 -24.42 3.14
N GLU A 116 -3.20 -25.32 2.28
CA GLU A 116 -3.55 -26.69 2.70
C GLU A 116 -2.39 -27.42 3.38
N THR A 117 -1.18 -27.31 2.82
CA THR A 117 0.03 -27.94 3.40
C THR A 117 0.37 -27.32 4.76
N LEU A 118 0.39 -26.00 4.86
CA LEU A 118 0.71 -25.31 6.12
C LEU A 118 -0.30 -25.66 7.22
N PHE A 119 -1.60 -25.66 6.91
CA PHE A 119 -2.64 -25.96 7.89
C PHE A 119 -2.73 -27.46 8.22
N ALA A 120 -2.35 -28.36 7.30
CA ALA A 120 -2.18 -29.78 7.62
C ALA A 120 -1.02 -30.00 8.62
N ASP A 121 0.12 -29.35 8.41
CA ASP A 121 1.25 -29.39 9.32
C ASP A 121 0.88 -28.80 10.70
N LEU A 122 0.14 -27.69 10.73
CA LEU A 122 -0.35 -27.08 11.96
C LEU A 122 -1.24 -28.05 12.75
N ARG A 123 -2.24 -28.68 12.10
CA ARG A 123 -3.13 -29.68 12.74
C ARG A 123 -2.37 -30.92 13.27
N ALA A 124 -1.30 -31.25 12.61
CA ALA A 124 -0.45 -32.38 13.01
C ALA A 124 0.58 -32.01 14.10
N GLY A 125 0.68 -30.75 14.50
CA GLY A 125 1.72 -30.24 15.41
C GLY A 125 3.13 -30.36 14.83
N LYS A 126 3.27 -30.25 13.51
CA LYS A 126 4.52 -30.45 12.74
C LYS A 126 4.88 -29.24 11.88
N LEU A 127 4.54 -28.02 12.34
CA LEU A 127 4.89 -26.80 11.62
C LEU A 127 6.38 -26.77 11.27
N GLN A 128 6.68 -26.50 10.01
CA GLN A 128 8.05 -26.18 9.60
C GLN A 128 8.39 -24.75 10.02
N LYS A 129 9.65 -24.55 10.38
CA LYS A 129 10.11 -23.21 10.80
C LYS A 129 9.99 -22.16 9.70
N VAL A 130 10.22 -22.57 8.45
CA VAL A 130 10.15 -21.67 7.28
C VAL A 130 9.46 -22.39 6.12
N TYR A 131 8.42 -21.79 5.60
CA TYR A 131 7.79 -22.12 4.33
C TYR A 131 8.22 -21.07 3.31
N ASN A 132 9.16 -21.40 2.44
CA ASN A 132 9.75 -20.46 1.49
C ASN A 132 9.34 -20.72 0.05
N TYR A 133 8.53 -19.85 -0.50
CA TYR A 133 8.02 -19.89 -1.86
C TYR A 133 8.30 -18.58 -2.64
N LEU A 134 9.26 -17.76 -2.21
CA LEU A 134 9.59 -16.48 -2.86
C LEU A 134 9.92 -16.63 -4.35
N SER A 135 10.63 -17.68 -4.72
CA SER A 135 11.01 -17.95 -6.12
C SER A 135 10.00 -18.81 -6.89
N ASP A 136 8.96 -19.30 -6.22
CA ASP A 136 7.97 -20.21 -6.77
C ASP A 136 6.58 -19.60 -6.66
N GLN A 137 6.27 -18.70 -7.60
CA GLN A 137 5.00 -17.98 -7.64
C GLN A 137 3.90 -18.87 -8.23
N PRO A 138 2.70 -18.94 -7.59
CA PRO A 138 1.59 -19.69 -8.12
C PRO A 138 1.05 -19.08 -9.43
N PRO A 139 0.34 -19.85 -10.27
CA PRO A 139 -0.40 -19.30 -11.38
C PRO A 139 -1.33 -18.19 -10.92
N ILE A 140 -1.35 -17.08 -11.65
CA ILE A 140 -2.11 -15.88 -11.26
C ILE A 140 -3.63 -16.14 -11.24
N GLU A 141 -4.09 -17.11 -11.98
CA GLU A 141 -5.47 -17.58 -12.04
C GLU A 141 -5.95 -18.20 -10.71
N MET A 142 -5.02 -18.59 -9.84
CA MET A 142 -5.35 -19.09 -8.49
C MET A 142 -5.74 -17.97 -7.52
N VAL A 143 -5.47 -16.72 -7.86
CA VAL A 143 -5.87 -15.58 -7.02
C VAL A 143 -7.38 -15.49 -6.97
N GLY A 144 -7.95 -15.74 -5.80
CA GLY A 144 -9.38 -15.66 -5.54
C GLY A 144 -9.87 -14.21 -5.38
N THR A 145 -11.20 -14.06 -5.26
CA THR A 145 -11.82 -12.79 -4.84
C THR A 145 -11.49 -12.53 -3.37
N ALA A 146 -10.97 -11.34 -3.08
CA ALA A 146 -10.59 -10.95 -1.72
C ALA A 146 -11.78 -11.04 -0.74
N ARG A 147 -11.58 -11.64 0.42
CA ARG A 147 -12.59 -11.86 1.47
C ARG A 147 -12.77 -10.60 2.32
N ARG A 148 -13.38 -9.56 1.73
CA ARG A 148 -13.60 -8.25 2.40
C ARG A 148 -14.61 -8.31 3.54
N GLU A 149 -15.37 -9.40 3.66
CA GLU A 149 -16.31 -9.62 4.76
C GLU A 149 -15.64 -9.80 6.13
N ILE A 150 -14.32 -10.11 6.16
CA ILE A 150 -13.58 -10.17 7.42
C ILE A 150 -13.28 -8.80 8.03
N LEU A 151 -13.43 -7.72 7.23
CA LEU A 151 -13.16 -6.35 7.67
C LEU A 151 -14.36 -5.77 8.44
N LYS A 152 -14.09 -5.12 9.55
CA LYS A 152 -15.05 -4.24 10.23
C LYS A 152 -15.08 -2.90 9.51
N ARG A 153 -15.85 -2.81 8.43
CA ARG A 153 -15.79 -1.70 7.47
C ARG A 153 -16.08 -0.34 8.08
N GLU A 154 -16.86 -0.29 9.16
CA GLU A 154 -17.16 0.92 9.93
C GLU A 154 -15.90 1.60 10.52
N ASN A 155 -14.81 0.87 10.68
CA ASN A 155 -13.56 1.40 11.21
C ASN A 155 -12.72 2.14 10.14
N TYR A 156 -13.02 1.93 8.84
CA TYR A 156 -12.23 2.48 7.73
C TYR A 156 -12.95 3.66 7.07
N ASN A 157 -13.05 4.76 7.79
CA ASN A 157 -13.71 5.97 7.29
C ASN A 157 -12.97 7.23 7.74
N TYR A 158 -13.16 8.30 6.99
CA TYR A 158 -12.77 9.64 7.38
C TYR A 158 -14.03 10.48 7.62
N ARG A 159 -14.25 10.89 8.87
CA ARG A 159 -15.43 11.66 9.28
C ARG A 159 -16.75 11.02 8.82
N GLY A 160 -16.85 9.69 8.93
CA GLY A 160 -18.05 8.93 8.56
C GLY A 160 -18.20 8.61 7.07
N VAL A 161 -17.24 9.00 6.23
CA VAL A 161 -17.23 8.66 4.80
C VAL A 161 -16.22 7.58 4.55
N GLN A 162 -16.64 6.44 4.01
CA GLN A 162 -15.72 5.41 3.52
C GLN A 162 -15.01 5.94 2.28
N MET A 163 -13.68 6.02 2.33
CA MET A 163 -12.89 6.68 1.28
C MET A 163 -12.76 5.80 0.05
N VAL A 164 -12.06 4.68 0.15
CA VAL A 164 -11.83 3.73 -0.95
C VAL A 164 -11.78 2.29 -0.45
N ASP A 165 -12.07 1.34 -1.31
CA ASP A 165 -11.71 -0.07 -1.15
C ASP A 165 -10.50 -0.39 -2.02
N LEU A 166 -9.69 -1.36 -1.59
CA LEU A 166 -8.48 -1.77 -2.29
C LEU A 166 -8.74 -3.00 -3.15
N VAL A 167 -8.18 -3.00 -4.36
CA VAL A 167 -8.24 -4.11 -5.31
C VAL A 167 -6.94 -4.18 -6.11
N HIS A 168 -6.58 -5.35 -6.62
CA HIS A 168 -5.47 -5.50 -7.55
C HIS A 168 -5.91 -6.22 -8.83
N ALA A 169 -5.40 -5.80 -9.97
CA ALA A 169 -5.63 -6.40 -11.28
C ALA A 169 -4.40 -7.17 -11.80
N SER A 170 -3.24 -6.99 -11.14
CA SER A 170 -2.00 -7.68 -11.49
C SER A 170 -1.10 -7.89 -10.26
N ARG A 171 -0.06 -8.68 -10.42
CA ARG A 171 1.03 -8.84 -9.45
C ARG A 171 2.39 -8.75 -10.13
N GLY A 172 3.38 -8.31 -9.32
CA GLY A 172 4.76 -8.17 -9.78
C GLY A 172 4.98 -6.92 -10.64
N CYS A 173 6.21 -6.73 -11.05
CA CYS A 173 6.63 -5.58 -11.87
C CYS A 173 7.86 -5.97 -12.68
N ARG A 174 7.89 -5.67 -13.98
CA ARG A 174 9.04 -5.97 -14.85
C ARG A 174 10.27 -5.09 -14.58
N TYR A 175 10.04 -3.96 -13.91
CA TYR A 175 11.10 -3.00 -13.60
C TYR A 175 11.93 -3.43 -12.40
N ASN A 176 13.12 -2.89 -12.31
CA ASN A 176 14.06 -3.08 -11.19
C ASN A 176 14.55 -1.71 -10.73
N CYS A 177 13.59 -0.85 -10.39
CA CYS A 177 13.87 0.52 -9.98
C CYS A 177 14.65 0.55 -8.67
N TYR A 178 15.60 1.46 -8.56
CA TYR A 178 16.28 1.78 -7.33
C TYR A 178 15.41 2.78 -6.52
N PRO A 179 15.16 2.55 -5.25
CA PRO A 179 15.57 1.48 -4.32
C PRO A 179 14.47 0.40 -4.06
N CYS A 180 13.58 0.17 -5.01
CA CYS A 180 12.36 -0.63 -4.86
C CYS A 180 12.63 -2.08 -4.46
N CYS A 181 11.86 -2.62 -3.50
CA CYS A 181 11.94 -4.02 -3.03
C CYS A 181 11.08 -5.00 -3.83
N VAL A 182 10.22 -4.54 -4.75
CA VAL A 182 9.26 -5.38 -5.48
C VAL A 182 9.96 -6.49 -6.28
N ALA A 183 11.13 -6.20 -6.86
CA ALA A 183 11.89 -7.21 -7.60
C ALA A 183 12.32 -8.41 -6.75
N TYR A 184 12.60 -8.21 -5.46
CA TYR A 184 12.89 -9.27 -4.50
C TYR A 184 11.61 -10.02 -4.08
N LEU A 185 10.52 -9.31 -3.83
CA LEU A 185 9.29 -9.86 -3.26
C LEU A 185 8.44 -10.65 -4.27
N GLY A 186 8.29 -10.14 -5.48
CA GLY A 186 7.39 -10.68 -6.51
C GLY A 186 8.08 -11.10 -7.80
N GLY A 187 9.42 -11.05 -7.86
CA GLY A 187 10.19 -11.27 -9.07
C GLY A 187 10.01 -10.13 -10.09
N ARG A 188 10.76 -10.22 -11.20
CA ARG A 188 10.76 -9.22 -12.27
C ARG A 188 9.81 -9.62 -13.40
N LYS A 189 8.57 -10.00 -13.05
CA LYS A 189 7.54 -10.41 -14.00
C LYS A 189 6.24 -9.69 -13.70
N PHE A 190 5.68 -9.08 -14.73
CA PHE A 190 4.31 -8.62 -14.69
C PHE A 190 3.39 -9.82 -14.92
N ARG A 191 2.43 -10.03 -14.01
CA ARG A 191 1.47 -11.14 -14.05
C ARG A 191 0.06 -10.56 -13.93
N PRO A 192 -0.59 -10.21 -15.07
CA PRO A 192 -1.94 -9.71 -15.08
C PRO A 192 -2.93 -10.82 -14.68
N ARG A 193 -3.92 -10.49 -13.86
CA ARG A 193 -5.07 -11.35 -13.62
C ARG A 193 -5.95 -11.39 -14.88
N PRO A 194 -6.74 -12.46 -15.12
CA PRO A 194 -7.79 -12.44 -16.11
C PRO A 194 -8.68 -11.22 -15.94
N ILE A 195 -8.89 -10.45 -17.01
CA ILE A 195 -9.62 -9.16 -16.94
C ILE A 195 -11.04 -9.38 -16.43
N ASP A 196 -11.74 -10.40 -16.92
CA ASP A 196 -13.08 -10.79 -16.49
C ASP A 196 -13.18 -11.00 -14.96
N ARG A 197 -12.20 -11.68 -14.36
CA ARG A 197 -12.14 -11.87 -12.90
C ARG A 197 -11.87 -10.57 -12.15
N SER A 198 -10.98 -9.74 -12.66
CA SER A 198 -10.70 -8.43 -12.06
C SER A 198 -11.94 -7.54 -12.11
N ILE A 199 -12.65 -7.52 -13.23
CA ILE A 199 -13.89 -6.77 -13.41
C ILE A 199 -15.00 -7.30 -12.50
N ALA A 200 -15.15 -8.62 -12.40
CA ALA A 200 -16.14 -9.23 -11.51
C ALA A 200 -15.90 -8.85 -10.04
N GLU A 201 -14.65 -8.86 -9.60
CA GLU A 201 -14.28 -8.43 -8.24
C GLU A 201 -14.53 -6.93 -8.04
N MET A 202 -14.13 -6.07 -8.97
CA MET A 202 -14.38 -4.63 -8.92
C MET A 202 -15.89 -4.32 -8.89
N ALA A 203 -16.71 -5.05 -9.65
CA ALA A 203 -18.17 -4.91 -9.65
C ALA A 203 -18.79 -5.30 -8.30
N ALA A 204 -18.23 -6.31 -7.63
CA ALA A 204 -18.72 -6.80 -6.34
C ALA A 204 -18.36 -5.87 -5.15
N ILE A 205 -17.42 -4.94 -5.31
CA ILE A 205 -17.09 -3.94 -4.28
C ILE A 205 -18.29 -2.99 -4.13
N ASP A 206 -18.85 -2.88 -2.93
CA ASP A 206 -19.97 -2.00 -2.64
C ASP A 206 -19.64 -0.50 -2.78
N ASN A 207 -18.40 -0.11 -2.46
CA ASN A 207 -17.96 1.27 -2.58
C ASN A 207 -17.85 1.69 -4.06
N ASN A 208 -18.23 2.94 -4.35
CA ASN A 208 -18.01 3.52 -5.67
C ASN A 208 -16.57 3.88 -5.97
N ARG A 209 -15.72 3.93 -4.93
CA ARG A 209 -14.33 4.36 -5.04
C ARG A 209 -13.40 3.21 -4.76
N MET A 210 -12.37 3.06 -5.57
CA MET A 210 -11.39 2.01 -5.47
C MET A 210 -9.97 2.58 -5.56
N PHE A 211 -9.05 1.95 -4.85
CA PHE A 211 -7.62 2.08 -5.10
C PHE A 211 -7.12 0.77 -5.73
N ILE A 212 -6.65 0.86 -6.96
CA ILE A 212 -6.00 -0.26 -7.63
C ILE A 212 -4.54 -0.28 -7.17
N VAL A 213 -4.22 -1.22 -6.26
CA VAL A 213 -2.94 -1.26 -5.51
C VAL A 213 -1.86 -2.07 -6.22
N ASP A 214 -1.95 -2.21 -7.52
CA ASP A 214 -0.90 -2.82 -8.34
C ASP A 214 0.41 -2.04 -8.18
N ASN A 215 1.57 -2.71 -8.28
CA ASN A 215 2.87 -2.03 -8.18
C ASN A 215 3.05 -0.96 -9.28
N SER A 216 2.49 -1.18 -10.45
CA SER A 216 2.36 -0.25 -11.57
C SER A 216 1.45 -0.91 -12.59
N LEU A 217 0.48 -0.19 -13.10
CA LEU A 217 -0.34 -0.63 -14.24
C LEU A 217 0.41 -0.43 -15.57
N ALA A 218 1.33 0.56 -15.64
CA ALA A 218 2.19 0.85 -16.77
C ALA A 218 3.20 -0.28 -17.06
N GLN A 219 2.69 -1.45 -17.47
CA GLN A 219 3.48 -2.65 -17.74
C GLN A 219 3.24 -3.20 -19.14
N ASP A 220 1.99 -3.16 -19.60
CA ASP A 220 1.55 -3.63 -20.91
C ASP A 220 0.41 -2.73 -21.40
N THR A 221 0.71 -1.89 -22.35
CA THR A 221 -0.21 -0.85 -22.89
C THR A 221 -1.51 -1.45 -23.44
N GLN A 222 -1.45 -2.63 -24.11
CA GLN A 222 -2.65 -3.23 -24.66
C GLN A 222 -3.55 -3.82 -23.57
N TRP A 223 -2.97 -4.52 -22.60
CA TRP A 223 -3.70 -5.04 -21.46
C TRP A 223 -4.35 -3.91 -20.65
N GLU A 224 -3.66 -2.80 -20.48
CA GLU A 224 -4.16 -1.63 -19.76
C GLU A 224 -5.37 -1.00 -20.48
N LYS A 225 -5.29 -0.87 -21.80
CA LYS A 225 -6.43 -0.42 -22.64
C LYS A 225 -7.63 -1.35 -22.53
N ASP A 226 -7.40 -2.66 -22.53
CA ASP A 226 -8.47 -3.65 -22.42
C ASP A 226 -9.11 -3.64 -21.03
N LEU A 227 -8.29 -3.56 -19.96
CA LEU A 227 -8.77 -3.41 -18.58
C LEU A 227 -9.66 -2.16 -18.43
N PHE A 228 -9.17 -1.00 -18.86
CA PHE A 228 -9.92 0.25 -18.69
C PHE A 228 -11.21 0.26 -19.50
N ARG A 229 -11.20 -0.32 -20.71
CA ARG A 229 -12.42 -0.46 -21.53
C ARG A 229 -13.49 -1.27 -20.80
N GLU A 230 -13.11 -2.38 -20.18
CA GLU A 230 -14.03 -3.22 -19.41
C GLU A 230 -14.46 -2.58 -18.06
N MET A 231 -13.67 -1.62 -17.53
CA MET A 231 -14.03 -0.87 -16.34
C MET A 231 -15.08 0.23 -16.59
N ILE A 232 -15.20 0.78 -17.80
CA ILE A 232 -16.13 1.89 -18.12
C ILE A 232 -17.57 1.60 -17.67
N PRO A 233 -18.16 0.41 -17.93
CA PRO A 233 -19.54 0.11 -17.53
C PRO A 233 -19.74 0.08 -16.01
N LEU A 234 -18.70 -0.13 -15.22
CA LEU A 234 -18.79 -0.19 -13.75
C LEU A 234 -19.10 1.18 -13.13
N LYS A 235 -18.80 2.28 -13.82
CA LYS A 235 -19.00 3.67 -13.39
C LYS A 235 -18.36 3.98 -12.03
N LYS A 236 -17.36 3.21 -11.63
CA LYS A 236 -16.59 3.45 -10.41
C LYS A 236 -15.57 4.57 -10.60
N LYS A 237 -15.11 5.14 -9.50
CA LYS A 237 -14.00 6.09 -9.48
C LYS A 237 -12.82 5.41 -8.85
N TRP A 238 -11.64 5.62 -9.40
CA TRP A 238 -10.45 4.92 -8.95
C TRP A 238 -9.19 5.79 -9.00
N CYS A 239 -8.27 5.48 -8.11
CA CYS A 239 -6.88 5.90 -8.16
C CYS A 239 -5.98 4.68 -8.27
N SER A 240 -4.74 4.88 -8.69
CA SER A 240 -3.75 3.81 -8.81
C SER A 240 -2.32 4.34 -8.72
N HIS A 241 -1.35 3.43 -8.67
CA HIS A 241 0.03 3.72 -9.04
C HIS A 241 0.12 4.03 -10.55
N PRO A 242 1.30 4.35 -11.10
CA PRO A 242 1.41 4.89 -12.46
C PRO A 242 0.70 4.06 -13.52
N ILE A 243 0.08 4.76 -14.45
CA ILE A 243 -0.47 4.24 -15.71
C ILE A 243 0.37 4.76 -16.86
N GLU A 244 0.27 4.12 -18.03
CA GLU A 244 0.93 4.62 -19.24
C GLU A 244 0.38 5.99 -19.65
N ASP A 245 1.24 6.86 -20.15
CA ASP A 245 0.88 8.20 -20.62
C ASP A 245 0.58 8.26 -22.13
N ASP A 246 0.27 7.10 -22.71
CA ASP A 246 -0.26 6.99 -24.08
C ASP A 246 -1.65 7.66 -24.16
N PRO A 247 -1.93 8.52 -25.17
CA PRO A 247 -3.19 9.26 -25.22
C PRO A 247 -4.44 8.38 -25.18
N GLN A 248 -4.43 7.20 -25.81
CA GLN A 248 -5.57 6.28 -25.78
C GLN A 248 -5.75 5.62 -24.43
N VAL A 249 -4.64 5.34 -23.70
CA VAL A 249 -4.72 4.84 -22.31
C VAL A 249 -5.35 5.89 -21.43
N LEU A 250 -4.92 7.14 -21.54
CA LEU A 250 -5.44 8.25 -20.72
C LEU A 250 -6.90 8.54 -21.02
N ASP A 251 -7.32 8.51 -22.29
CA ASP A 251 -8.72 8.63 -22.68
C ASP A 251 -9.59 7.53 -22.06
N LEU A 252 -9.15 6.28 -22.13
CA LEU A 252 -9.87 5.14 -21.57
C LEU A 252 -9.86 5.19 -20.03
N ALA A 253 -8.74 5.56 -19.41
CA ALA A 253 -8.66 5.74 -17.97
C ALA A 253 -9.64 6.80 -17.45
N ALA A 254 -9.70 7.96 -18.12
CA ALA A 254 -10.63 9.02 -17.77
C ALA A 254 -12.09 8.57 -17.91
N GLN A 255 -12.45 7.87 -19.00
CA GLN A 255 -13.78 7.29 -19.22
C GLN A 255 -14.11 6.21 -18.17
N ALA A 256 -13.13 5.38 -17.80
CA ALA A 256 -13.26 4.36 -16.75
C ALA A 256 -13.36 4.96 -15.35
N GLY A 257 -13.15 6.27 -15.19
CA GLY A 257 -13.33 6.99 -13.95
C GLY A 257 -12.06 7.22 -13.15
N ALA A 258 -10.90 7.23 -13.79
CA ALA A 258 -9.66 7.66 -13.16
C ALA A 258 -9.83 9.03 -12.49
N TRP A 259 -9.31 9.13 -11.30
CA TRP A 259 -9.47 10.32 -10.48
C TRP A 259 -8.12 10.96 -10.20
N TYR A 260 -7.15 10.18 -9.70
CA TYR A 260 -5.76 10.58 -9.66
C TYR A 260 -4.85 9.34 -9.72
N VAL A 261 -3.57 9.59 -9.99
CA VAL A 261 -2.52 8.57 -10.01
C VAL A 261 -1.33 8.99 -9.17
N TYR A 262 -0.68 8.02 -8.54
CA TYR A 262 0.64 8.21 -7.95
C TYR A 262 1.69 8.18 -9.05
N GLN A 263 2.51 9.21 -9.15
CA GLN A 263 3.56 9.33 -10.14
C GLN A 263 4.90 9.65 -9.47
N ALA A 264 5.90 8.81 -9.66
CA ALA A 264 7.25 9.14 -9.20
C ALA A 264 7.80 10.36 -9.96
N VAL A 265 8.26 11.35 -9.20
CA VAL A 265 8.93 12.54 -9.73
C VAL A 265 10.32 12.57 -9.13
N PHE A 266 11.33 12.30 -9.95
CA PHE A 266 12.71 12.12 -9.51
C PHE A 266 13.68 13.10 -10.19
N ASP A 267 13.24 13.87 -11.18
CA ASP A 267 14.00 14.90 -11.85
C ASP A 267 13.11 16.07 -12.31
N THR A 268 13.73 17.11 -12.86
CA THR A 268 13.09 18.33 -13.34
C THR A 268 13.03 18.38 -14.89
N SER A 269 12.94 17.23 -15.54
CA SER A 269 12.96 17.13 -17.00
C SER A 269 11.63 17.58 -17.64
N ASP A 270 11.73 18.04 -18.88
CA ASP A 270 10.55 18.33 -19.70
C ASP A 270 9.68 17.10 -19.89
N TYR A 271 10.26 15.90 -19.88
CA TYR A 271 9.51 14.65 -19.94
C TYR A 271 8.52 14.51 -18.76
N ILE A 272 8.98 14.76 -17.52
CA ILE A 272 8.10 14.74 -16.33
C ILE A 272 7.03 15.82 -16.43
N LYS A 273 7.40 17.04 -16.80
CA LYS A 273 6.47 18.17 -16.99
C LYS A 273 5.36 17.83 -17.98
N GLU A 274 5.73 17.35 -19.16
CA GLU A 274 4.78 16.96 -20.21
C GLU A 274 3.91 15.76 -19.80
N ARG A 275 4.47 14.81 -19.06
CA ARG A 275 3.73 13.66 -18.55
C ARG A 275 2.63 14.09 -17.57
N ILE A 276 2.96 14.94 -16.61
CA ILE A 276 1.98 15.47 -15.64
C ILE A 276 0.92 16.30 -16.36
N LYS A 277 1.34 17.15 -17.29
CA LYS A 277 0.41 17.91 -18.14
C LYS A 277 -0.59 17.01 -18.87
N ARG A 278 -0.13 15.89 -19.46
CA ARG A 278 -1.03 14.95 -20.14
C ARG A 278 -2.07 14.34 -19.18
N TYR A 279 -1.72 14.00 -17.94
CA TYR A 279 -2.71 13.58 -16.94
C TYR A 279 -3.75 14.66 -16.67
N HIS A 280 -3.30 15.90 -16.45
CA HIS A 280 -4.19 17.05 -16.21
C HIS A 280 -5.11 17.34 -17.41
N ASP A 281 -4.60 17.28 -18.63
CA ASP A 281 -5.40 17.47 -19.85
C ASP A 281 -6.56 16.46 -19.97
N HIS A 282 -6.44 15.27 -19.38
CA HIS A 282 -7.49 14.26 -19.30
C HIS A 282 -8.32 14.31 -18.00
N GLY A 283 -8.11 15.34 -17.17
CA GLY A 283 -8.82 15.52 -15.89
C GLY A 283 -8.46 14.47 -14.83
N ILE A 284 -7.25 13.92 -14.89
CA ILE A 284 -6.67 12.99 -13.92
C ILE A 284 -5.68 13.78 -13.07
N GLY A 285 -5.91 13.82 -11.74
CA GLY A 285 -4.98 14.45 -10.81
C GLY A 285 -3.71 13.61 -10.62
N VAL A 286 -2.67 14.23 -10.10
CA VAL A 286 -1.38 13.58 -9.85
C VAL A 286 -0.92 13.81 -8.41
N GLU A 287 -0.68 12.71 -7.70
CA GLU A 287 0.08 12.72 -6.46
C GLU A 287 1.54 12.33 -6.77
N GLY A 288 2.43 13.29 -6.68
CA GLY A 288 3.86 13.05 -6.87
C GLY A 288 4.46 12.28 -5.70
N THR A 289 5.15 11.18 -5.97
CA THR A 289 5.98 10.50 -4.97
C THR A 289 7.43 10.94 -5.17
N ILE A 290 7.97 11.66 -4.19
CA ILE A 290 9.28 12.31 -4.26
C ILE A 290 10.23 11.64 -3.29
N LEU A 291 11.33 11.08 -3.81
CA LEU A 291 12.36 10.43 -3.02
C LEU A 291 13.58 11.35 -2.89
N LEU A 292 13.90 11.75 -1.66
CA LEU A 292 15.04 12.59 -1.35
C LEU A 292 16.22 11.77 -0.83
N GLY A 293 17.43 12.30 -1.01
CA GLY A 293 18.66 11.69 -0.47
C GLY A 293 19.28 10.61 -1.35
N LEU A 294 18.99 10.62 -2.66
CA LEU A 294 19.78 9.84 -3.61
C LEU A 294 21.26 10.28 -3.61
N ASP A 295 22.13 9.40 -4.06
CA ASP A 295 23.58 9.62 -3.98
C ASP A 295 24.12 10.78 -4.85
N ASP A 296 23.34 11.24 -5.79
CA ASP A 296 23.60 12.41 -6.65
C ASP A 296 22.86 13.68 -6.19
N HIS A 297 22.04 13.61 -5.15
CA HIS A 297 21.31 14.77 -4.65
C HIS A 297 22.23 15.67 -3.80
N THR A 298 22.41 16.90 -4.26
CA THR A 298 22.88 18.03 -3.43
C THR A 298 21.69 18.78 -2.82
N GLU A 299 21.95 19.69 -1.91
CA GLU A 299 20.93 20.59 -1.35
C GLU A 299 20.22 21.40 -2.44
N ASP A 300 20.98 21.93 -3.40
CA ASP A 300 20.45 22.74 -4.49
C ASP A 300 19.59 21.91 -5.45
N ASP A 301 19.92 20.62 -5.66
CA ASP A 301 19.11 19.70 -6.46
C ASP A 301 17.74 19.49 -5.81
N ILE A 302 17.72 19.27 -4.50
CA ILE A 302 16.48 19.08 -3.75
C ILE A 302 15.62 20.35 -3.81
N LYS A 303 16.20 21.53 -3.61
CA LYS A 303 15.46 22.79 -3.70
C LYS A 303 14.91 23.04 -5.10
N ARG A 304 15.72 22.83 -6.14
CA ARG A 304 15.25 22.94 -7.54
C ARG A 304 14.11 21.97 -7.84
N LEU A 305 14.17 20.76 -7.32
CA LEU A 305 13.08 19.79 -7.49
C LEU A 305 11.79 20.31 -6.85
N ILE A 306 11.85 20.88 -5.65
CA ILE A 306 10.66 21.43 -4.97
C ILE A 306 10.09 22.62 -5.76
N ASP A 307 10.94 23.54 -6.22
CA ASP A 307 10.50 24.69 -7.05
C ASP A 307 9.83 24.20 -8.35
N PHE A 308 10.38 23.17 -8.98
CA PHE A 308 9.81 22.54 -10.16
C PHE A 308 8.42 21.94 -9.89
N LEU A 309 8.20 21.28 -8.74
CA LEU A 309 6.88 20.74 -8.38
C LEU A 309 5.81 21.82 -8.26
N LEU A 310 6.19 23.01 -7.78
CA LEU A 310 5.31 24.17 -7.72
C LEU A 310 5.06 24.76 -9.12
N GLU A 311 6.10 24.85 -9.97
CA GLU A 311 5.99 25.33 -11.34
C GLU A 311 5.02 24.50 -12.20
N ILE A 312 5.08 23.15 -12.05
CA ILE A 312 4.20 22.25 -12.81
C ILE A 312 2.80 22.09 -12.20
N GLU A 313 2.49 22.87 -11.15
CA GLU A 313 1.19 22.86 -10.48
C GLU A 313 0.75 21.45 -10.02
N LEU A 314 1.68 20.67 -9.45
CA LEU A 314 1.39 19.32 -8.97
C LEU A 314 0.27 19.35 -7.92
N ASP A 315 -0.72 18.46 -8.04
CA ASP A 315 -1.89 18.46 -7.15
C ASP A 315 -1.53 18.11 -5.70
N LEU A 316 -0.79 17.03 -5.53
CA LEU A 316 -0.31 16.53 -4.23
C LEU A 316 1.14 16.08 -4.35
N ALA A 317 1.89 16.15 -3.26
CA ALA A 317 3.25 15.62 -3.16
C ALA A 317 3.41 14.81 -1.87
N GLU A 318 3.98 13.62 -1.96
CA GLU A 318 4.45 12.84 -0.84
C GLU A 318 5.99 12.82 -0.85
N PHE A 319 6.61 13.51 0.10
CA PHE A 319 8.06 13.54 0.24
C PHE A 319 8.52 12.45 1.19
N THR A 320 9.47 11.65 0.73
CA THR A 320 10.10 10.59 1.50
C THR A 320 11.61 10.69 1.39
N VAL A 321 12.34 10.14 2.36
CA VAL A 321 13.78 9.96 2.26
C VAL A 321 14.11 8.53 1.86
N LEU A 322 15.23 8.35 1.17
CA LEU A 322 15.75 7.03 0.82
C LEU A 322 15.81 6.17 2.09
N THR A 323 15.05 5.09 2.08
CA THR A 323 15.00 4.12 3.18
C THR A 323 15.47 2.77 2.65
N PRO A 324 16.64 2.31 3.08
CA PRO A 324 17.22 1.07 2.58
C PRO A 324 16.55 -0.13 3.25
N PHE A 325 15.63 -0.81 2.56
CA PHE A 325 15.03 -2.03 3.05
C PHE A 325 15.93 -3.25 2.78
N PRO A 326 15.99 -4.25 3.68
CA PRO A 326 16.76 -5.46 3.46
C PRO A 326 16.49 -6.10 2.09
N HIS A 327 17.50 -6.75 1.52
CA HIS A 327 17.46 -7.40 0.20
C HIS A 327 17.24 -6.44 -0.98
N THR A 328 17.33 -5.13 -0.78
CA THR A 328 17.39 -4.16 -1.87
C THR A 328 18.81 -3.77 -2.19
N ARG A 329 19.05 -3.40 -3.46
CA ARG A 329 20.35 -2.88 -3.87
C ARG A 329 20.79 -1.69 -3.01
N ALA A 330 19.86 -0.80 -2.64
CA ALA A 330 20.15 0.33 -1.78
C ALA A 330 20.69 -0.10 -0.41
N TYR A 331 20.08 -1.12 0.19
CA TYR A 331 20.52 -1.67 1.47
C TYR A 331 21.94 -2.28 1.36
N GLU A 332 22.16 -3.12 0.35
CA GLU A 332 23.43 -3.80 0.12
C GLU A 332 24.57 -2.79 -0.13
N ASP A 333 24.32 -1.77 -0.95
CA ASP A 333 25.29 -0.73 -1.26
C ASP A 333 25.64 0.08 -0.01
N LEU A 334 24.63 0.57 0.73
CA LEU A 334 24.85 1.36 1.95
C LEU A 334 25.49 0.54 3.08
N GLN A 335 25.16 -0.75 3.19
CA GLN A 335 25.78 -1.65 4.16
C GLN A 335 27.26 -1.89 3.82
N ARG A 336 27.58 -2.17 2.55
CA ARG A 336 28.96 -2.35 2.06
C ARG A 336 29.81 -1.08 2.29
N GLU A 337 29.21 0.09 2.09
CA GLU A 337 29.84 1.40 2.30
C GLU A 337 29.85 1.85 3.76
N LYS A 338 29.24 1.07 4.68
CA LYS A 338 29.11 1.39 6.11
C LYS A 338 28.37 2.71 6.38
N ARG A 339 27.38 3.00 5.57
CA ARG A 339 26.60 4.24 5.63
C ARG A 339 25.25 4.08 6.34
N ILE A 340 24.84 2.88 6.76
CA ILE A 340 23.64 2.66 7.58
C ILE A 340 23.93 3.13 9.00
N LEU A 341 23.08 4.01 9.53
CA LEU A 341 23.25 4.67 10.84
C LEU A 341 22.34 4.08 11.92
N SER A 342 21.22 3.47 11.56
CA SER A 342 20.30 2.87 12.52
C SER A 342 20.06 1.39 12.20
N SER A 343 20.10 0.55 13.24
CA SER A 343 19.64 -0.84 13.20
C SER A 343 18.23 -1.00 13.80
N ASN A 344 17.59 0.09 14.18
CA ASN A 344 16.26 0.10 14.74
C ASN A 344 15.22 0.17 13.64
N TRP A 345 14.47 -0.93 13.39
CA TRP A 345 13.46 -1.00 12.33
C TRP A 345 12.30 -0.01 12.51
N ASP A 346 12.06 0.51 13.71
CA ASP A 346 11.07 1.58 13.92
C ASP A 346 11.45 2.91 13.27
N ASP A 347 12.74 3.08 12.92
CA ASP A 347 13.24 4.26 12.23
C ASP A 347 13.05 4.20 10.70
N TYR A 348 12.67 3.05 10.14
CA TYR A 348 12.55 2.82 8.69
C TYR A 348 11.17 3.19 8.15
N SER A 349 10.71 4.38 8.50
CA SER A 349 9.37 4.91 8.20
C SER A 349 9.29 5.79 6.94
N ALA A 350 10.40 5.93 6.20
CA ALA A 350 10.56 6.78 5.02
C ALA A 350 10.49 8.30 5.28
N ASP A 351 10.28 8.73 6.51
CA ASP A 351 10.31 10.13 6.96
C ASP A 351 11.50 10.44 7.88
N LYS A 352 12.30 9.42 8.18
CA LYS A 352 13.49 9.52 9.02
C LYS A 352 14.74 9.10 8.27
N VAL A 353 15.78 9.92 8.34
CA VAL A 353 17.07 9.62 7.72
C VAL A 353 17.82 8.57 8.55
N VAL A 354 18.02 7.38 7.99
CA VAL A 354 18.67 6.22 8.64
C VAL A 354 20.05 5.89 8.04
N PHE A 355 20.57 6.74 7.18
CA PHE A 355 21.83 6.52 6.48
C PHE A 355 22.63 7.81 6.34
N GLN A 356 23.93 7.71 6.00
CA GLN A 356 24.81 8.83 5.69
C GLN A 356 24.70 9.18 4.21
N PRO A 357 24.08 10.33 3.83
CA PRO A 357 24.10 10.84 2.45
C PRO A 357 25.53 11.18 1.99
N LYS A 358 25.77 11.19 0.66
CA LYS A 358 27.11 11.52 0.12
C LYS A 358 27.46 13.01 0.18
N HIS A 359 26.49 13.87 -0.04
CA HIS A 359 26.74 15.30 -0.26
C HIS A 359 26.31 16.20 0.90
N MET A 360 25.82 15.63 1.99
CA MET A 360 25.37 16.40 3.15
C MET A 360 25.35 15.55 4.43
N PRO A 361 25.38 16.17 5.63
CA PRO A 361 25.09 15.45 6.87
C PRO A 361 23.67 14.91 6.93
N PRO A 362 23.42 13.79 7.66
CA PRO A 362 22.07 13.24 7.82
C PRO A 362 21.04 14.23 8.35
N GLN A 363 21.44 15.05 9.31
CA GLN A 363 20.60 16.12 9.88
C GLN A 363 20.15 17.13 8.81
N ARG A 364 21.06 17.46 7.87
CA ARG A 364 20.71 18.39 6.80
C ARG A 364 19.68 17.80 5.82
N LEU A 365 19.81 16.52 5.49
CA LEU A 365 18.78 15.85 4.67
C LEU A 365 17.44 15.80 5.39
N GLN A 366 17.43 15.59 6.72
CA GLN A 366 16.19 15.63 7.51
C GLN A 366 15.55 17.04 7.49
N GLU A 367 16.36 18.10 7.66
CA GLU A 367 15.89 19.47 7.54
C GLU A 367 15.34 19.79 6.14
N LEU A 368 15.94 19.22 5.09
CA LEU A 368 15.46 19.40 3.73
C LEU A 368 14.14 18.65 3.46
N LEU A 369 13.91 17.51 4.10
CA LEU A 369 12.61 16.85 4.08
C LEU A 369 11.54 17.75 4.71
N ASP A 370 11.83 18.34 5.87
CA ASP A 370 10.92 19.28 6.55
C ASP A 370 10.66 20.53 5.71
N TYR A 371 11.72 21.06 5.09
CA TYR A 371 11.64 22.18 4.16
C TYR A 371 10.76 21.85 2.93
N ALA A 372 10.90 20.65 2.35
CA ALA A 372 10.09 20.22 1.20
C ALA A 372 8.59 20.21 1.54
N TRP A 373 8.22 19.61 2.66
CA TRP A 373 6.84 19.59 3.13
C TRP A 373 6.31 21.01 3.42
N ALA A 374 7.09 21.82 4.13
CA ALA A 374 6.69 23.18 4.49
C ALA A 374 6.53 24.07 3.25
N THR A 375 7.46 23.99 2.29
CA THR A 375 7.47 24.84 1.10
C THR A 375 6.35 24.48 0.13
N PHE A 376 6.16 23.19 -0.16
CA PHE A 376 5.14 22.74 -1.11
C PHE A 376 3.70 23.03 -0.63
N TYR A 377 3.48 22.96 0.68
CA TYR A 377 2.15 23.15 1.28
C TYR A 377 1.99 24.51 2.00
N GLN A 378 2.90 25.47 1.78
CA GLN A 378 2.86 26.78 2.47
C GLN A 378 1.61 27.59 2.15
N ASP A 379 1.19 27.62 0.88
CA ASP A 379 0.07 28.44 0.41
C ASP A 379 -1.26 27.70 0.53
N GLU A 380 -1.22 26.37 0.48
CA GLU A 380 -2.40 25.54 0.58
C GLU A 380 -2.09 24.21 1.32
N PRO A 381 -2.61 24.03 2.56
CA PRO A 381 -2.44 22.81 3.32
C PRO A 381 -2.86 21.54 2.57
N GLN A 382 -2.19 20.42 2.87
CA GLN A 382 -2.43 19.13 2.24
C GLN A 382 -3.90 18.70 2.29
N GLU A 383 -4.57 18.92 3.42
CA GLU A 383 -5.98 18.58 3.61
C GLU A 383 -6.89 19.36 2.66
N ILE A 384 -6.55 20.60 2.36
CA ILE A 384 -7.31 21.44 1.42
C ILE A 384 -7.11 20.97 -0.01
N LYS A 385 -5.87 20.66 -0.40
CA LYS A 385 -5.56 20.07 -1.71
C LYS A 385 -6.25 18.72 -1.90
N MET A 386 -6.17 17.82 -0.92
CA MET A 386 -6.91 16.55 -0.94
C MET A 386 -8.42 16.74 -1.02
N PHE A 387 -8.97 17.70 -0.28
CA PHE A 387 -10.39 17.99 -0.31
C PHE A 387 -10.85 18.48 -1.69
N LYS A 388 -10.06 19.29 -2.38
CA LYS A 388 -10.34 19.73 -3.76
C LYS A 388 -10.39 18.55 -4.72
N LEU A 389 -9.41 17.64 -4.67
CA LEU A 389 -9.44 16.40 -5.46
C LEU A 389 -10.66 15.55 -5.13
N PHE A 390 -10.99 15.38 -3.85
CA PHE A 390 -12.17 14.64 -3.44
C PHE A 390 -13.47 15.28 -3.91
N GLN A 391 -13.57 16.59 -3.91
CA GLN A 391 -14.73 17.30 -4.47
C GLN A 391 -14.92 16.99 -5.96
N GLN A 392 -13.83 16.87 -6.73
CA GLN A 392 -13.92 16.51 -8.16
C GLN A 392 -14.56 15.14 -8.32
N VAL A 393 -14.16 14.15 -7.50
CA VAL A 393 -14.75 12.81 -7.48
C VAL A 393 -16.25 12.87 -7.18
N VAL A 394 -16.63 13.56 -6.12
CA VAL A 394 -18.06 13.70 -5.73
C VAL A 394 -18.87 14.37 -6.84
N ARG A 395 -18.31 15.34 -7.56
CA ARG A 395 -18.97 15.97 -8.72
C ARG A 395 -19.14 14.97 -9.87
N LYS A 396 -18.09 14.19 -10.21
CA LYS A 396 -18.15 13.13 -11.23
C LYS A 396 -19.19 12.06 -10.85
N GLU A 397 -19.20 11.60 -9.59
CA GLU A 397 -20.20 10.64 -9.08
C GLU A 397 -21.64 11.14 -9.21
N LYS A 398 -21.89 12.42 -8.90
CA LYS A 398 -23.20 13.04 -9.06
C LYS A 398 -23.61 13.12 -10.52
N ALA A 399 -22.70 13.49 -11.42
CA ALA A 399 -22.96 13.55 -12.85
C ALA A 399 -23.31 12.17 -13.43
N ASP A 400 -22.64 11.11 -12.98
CA ASP A 400 -22.90 9.74 -13.41
C ASP A 400 -24.16 9.12 -12.80
N ARG A 401 -24.86 9.83 -11.91
CA ARG A 401 -25.98 9.31 -11.11
C ARG A 401 -25.65 8.00 -10.37
N SER A 402 -24.37 7.75 -10.10
CA SER A 402 -23.86 6.52 -9.50
C SER A 402 -23.89 6.54 -7.96
N HIS A 403 -24.57 7.53 -7.35
CA HIS A 403 -24.64 7.69 -5.90
C HIS A 403 -25.50 6.57 -5.28
N ARG A 404 -24.89 5.65 -4.56
CA ARG A 404 -25.61 4.59 -3.83
C ARG A 404 -26.16 5.14 -2.51
N PRO A 405 -27.39 4.73 -2.08
CA PRO A 405 -28.03 5.24 -0.85
C PRO A 405 -27.26 5.01 0.45
N ARG A 406 -26.32 4.04 0.47
CA ARG A 406 -25.54 3.69 1.68
C ARG A 406 -24.60 4.80 2.13
N ASP A 407 -23.98 5.54 1.22
CA ASP A 407 -23.07 6.64 1.59
C ASP A 407 -23.82 7.78 2.32
N ARG A 408 -25.12 7.96 2.03
CA ARG A 408 -25.98 8.95 2.71
C ARG A 408 -26.32 8.57 4.16
N ALA A 409 -26.46 7.27 4.45
CA ALA A 409 -26.81 6.83 5.79
C ALA A 409 -25.65 6.98 6.79
N LEU A 410 -24.41 6.82 6.32
CA LEU A 410 -23.22 7.03 7.15
C LEU A 410 -22.92 8.52 7.36
N ALA A 411 -23.06 9.34 6.34
CA ALA A 411 -22.88 10.80 6.43
C ALA A 411 -23.92 11.46 7.38
N GLY A 412 -25.17 11.00 7.34
CA GLY A 412 -26.23 11.50 8.23
C GLY A 412 -26.01 11.22 9.71
N ARG A 413 -25.30 10.13 10.04
CA ARG A 413 -24.95 9.79 11.44
C ARG A 413 -23.76 10.59 11.98
N ALA A 414 -22.82 10.99 11.13
CA ALA A 414 -21.65 11.77 11.53
C ALA A 414 -21.99 13.24 11.86
N PHE A 415 -22.95 13.83 11.17
CA PHE A 415 -23.41 15.20 11.41
C PHE A 415 -24.42 15.36 12.57
N GLY A 416 -24.97 14.25 13.08
CA GLY A 416 -25.96 14.27 14.18
C GLY A 416 -25.41 14.26 15.60
N ARG A 417 -24.09 14.27 15.79
CA ARG A 417 -23.43 14.26 17.11
C ARG A 417 -22.47 15.40 17.35
N THR A 418 -22.90 16.61 17.14
CA THR A 418 -22.25 17.77 17.77
C THR A 418 -23.31 18.80 18.11
N VAL A 419 -23.26 19.20 19.30
CA VAL A 419 -23.99 20.20 20.10
C VAL A 419 -24.94 19.55 21.12
N LYS A 420 -24.37 19.20 22.25
CA LYS A 420 -24.94 19.53 23.57
C LYS A 420 -23.75 19.88 24.48
N ALA A 421 -23.89 21.07 25.00
CA ALA A 421 -23.01 21.80 25.91
C ALA A 421 -22.45 20.98 27.09
#